data_bc9555a92957d656685b660c9088912b
#
_entry.id   bc9555a92957d656685b660c9088912b
#
_cell.length_a   1.000
_cell.length_b   1.000
_cell.length_c   1.000
_cell.angle_alpha   90.00
_cell.angle_beta   90.00
_cell.angle_gamma   90.00
#
_symmetry.space_group_name_H-M   'P 1'
#
loop_
_entity.id
_entity.type
_entity.pdbx_description
1 polymer ?
#
loop_
_entity_poly.entity_id
_entity_poly.type
_entity_poly.pdbx_seq_one_letter_code
_entity_poly.pdbx_strand_id
1 'polypeptide(L)'
;MAYAIIDIGGKQYRVEEGDSVLVDRVGEDEGAKVAPRAVLYADGKSALMDGTELGKVKVEAVVAEHVKGPKLRVNTYRPKKRFKRRMGHRSALSRLEIRKIQGPSAAKAKAAAGSGAGRSRAKKEPAKQGEKED
;
A
#
# COMPACT_ATOMS: atom_id res chain seq x y z
N MET A 1 13.43 13.70 7.91
CA MET A 1 12.72 12.41 7.82
C MET A 1 11.81 12.41 6.60
N ALA A 2 11.78 11.32 5.89
CA ALA A 2 10.92 11.20 4.72
C ALA A 2 9.48 10.92 5.14
N TYR A 3 8.54 11.58 4.52
CA TYR A 3 7.12 11.32 4.70
C TYR A 3 6.41 11.22 3.35
N ALA A 4 5.29 10.54 3.35
CA ALA A 4 4.43 10.45 2.17
C ALA A 4 2.99 10.84 2.53
N ILE A 5 2.28 11.36 1.55
CA ILE A 5 0.82 11.49 1.65
C ILE A 5 0.23 10.39 0.79
N ILE A 6 -0.55 9.55 1.40
CA ILE A 6 -1.20 8.41 0.75
C ILE A 6 -2.70 8.66 0.63
N ASP A 7 -3.29 8.15 -0.44
CA ASP A 7 -4.73 8.17 -0.67
C ASP A 7 -5.30 6.76 -0.46
N ILE A 8 -6.23 6.66 0.47
CA ILE A 8 -6.97 5.43 0.76
C ILE A 8 -8.44 5.75 0.93
N GLY A 9 -9.28 5.15 0.09
CA GLY A 9 -10.73 5.33 0.16
C GLY A 9 -11.20 6.77 -0.05
N GLY A 10 -10.48 7.56 -0.84
CA GLY A 10 -10.79 8.96 -1.09
C GLY A 10 -10.36 9.93 0.01
N LYS A 11 -9.61 9.45 0.99
CA LYS A 11 -9.04 10.27 2.07
C LYS A 11 -7.52 10.24 2.00
N GLN A 12 -6.90 11.37 2.31
CA GLN A 12 -5.45 11.53 2.30
C GLN A 12 -4.90 11.53 3.73
N TYR A 13 -3.83 10.80 3.92
CA TYR A 13 -3.14 10.68 5.21
C TYR A 13 -1.66 10.96 5.04
N ARG A 14 -1.11 11.80 5.91
CA ARG A 14 0.33 11.96 6.04
C ARG A 14 0.87 10.80 6.88
N VAL A 15 1.88 10.12 6.36
CA VAL A 15 2.48 8.95 7.01
C VAL A 15 4.00 8.99 6.93
N GLU A 16 4.63 8.47 7.96
CA GLU A 16 6.07 8.24 8.06
C GLU A 16 6.33 6.73 8.23
N GLU A 17 7.57 6.29 8.05
CA GLU A 17 7.91 4.89 8.30
C GLU A 17 7.73 4.53 9.77
N GLY A 18 7.00 3.47 10.03
CA GLY A 18 6.66 3.01 11.38
C GLY A 18 5.35 3.57 11.96
N ASP A 19 4.68 4.45 11.23
CA ASP A 19 3.40 5.01 11.68
C ASP A 19 2.25 4.01 11.61
N SER A 20 1.31 4.18 12.51
CA SER A 20 0.04 3.47 12.53
C SER A 20 -1.10 4.43 12.25
N VAL A 21 -1.84 4.18 11.18
CA VAL A 21 -2.92 5.06 10.71
C VAL A 21 -4.25 4.31 10.73
N LEU A 22 -5.29 4.97 11.22
CA LEU A 22 -6.65 4.47 11.21
C LEU A 22 -7.37 4.96 9.96
N VAL A 23 -7.79 4.04 9.11
CA VAL A 23 -8.43 4.31 7.83
C VAL A 23 -9.79 3.63 7.73
N ASP A 24 -10.59 3.98 6.75
CA ASP A 24 -11.83 3.27 6.47
C ASP A 24 -11.52 1.81 6.10
N ARG A 25 -12.45 0.91 6.38
CA ARG A 25 -12.22 -0.51 6.21
C ARG A 25 -11.73 -0.87 4.82
N VAL A 26 -10.59 -1.52 4.78
CA VAL A 26 -9.97 -2.10 3.58
C VAL A 26 -10.53 -3.50 3.37
N GLY A 27 -10.66 -3.93 2.12
CA GLY A 27 -11.16 -5.27 1.77
C GLY A 27 -10.16 -6.40 2.00
N GLU A 28 -8.94 -6.07 2.39
CA GLU A 28 -7.88 -7.04 2.66
C GLU A 28 -8.00 -7.59 4.10
N ASP A 29 -7.58 -8.83 4.30
CA ASP A 29 -7.57 -9.46 5.60
C ASP A 29 -6.47 -8.92 6.54
N GLU A 30 -6.62 -9.19 7.82
CA GLU A 30 -5.60 -8.86 8.82
C GLU A 30 -4.27 -9.56 8.50
N GLY A 31 -3.18 -8.81 8.55
CA GLY A 31 -1.86 -9.27 8.18
C GLY A 31 -1.53 -9.17 6.69
N ALA A 32 -2.48 -8.83 5.83
CA ALA A 32 -2.25 -8.63 4.41
C ALA A 32 -1.44 -7.36 4.13
N LYS A 33 -0.66 -7.40 3.08
CA LYS A 33 0.08 -6.24 2.59
C LYS A 33 -0.77 -5.42 1.65
N VAL A 34 -0.81 -4.13 1.91
CA VAL A 34 -1.52 -3.15 1.10
C VAL A 34 -0.52 -2.15 0.54
N ALA A 35 -0.65 -1.80 -0.72
CA ALA A 35 0.16 -0.79 -1.38
C ALA A 35 -0.70 0.42 -1.71
N PRO A 36 -0.88 1.36 -0.78
CA PRO A 36 -1.68 2.56 -1.04
C PRO A 36 -0.99 3.46 -2.06
N ARG A 37 -1.80 4.21 -2.79
CA ARG A 37 -1.30 5.18 -3.77
C ARG A 37 -0.68 6.38 -3.04
N ALA A 38 0.56 6.72 -3.40
CA ALA A 38 1.19 7.94 -2.94
C ALA A 38 0.72 9.14 -3.79
N VAL A 39 0.36 10.22 -3.14
CA VAL A 39 -0.03 11.50 -3.75
C VAL A 39 1.11 12.51 -3.66
N LEU A 40 1.92 12.42 -2.62
CA LEU A 40 3.09 13.25 -2.41
C LEU A 40 4.15 12.45 -1.67
N TYR A 41 5.39 12.68 -2.02
CA TYR A 41 6.55 12.18 -1.29
C TYR A 41 7.53 13.33 -1.02
N ALA A 42 7.98 13.45 0.20
CA ALA A 42 8.97 14.45 0.60
C ALA A 42 10.08 13.81 1.43
N ASP A 43 11.31 14.11 1.06
CA ASP A 43 12.53 13.60 1.71
C ASP A 43 13.30 14.70 2.43
N GLY A 44 12.61 15.66 3.03
CA GLY A 44 13.21 16.76 3.77
C GLY A 44 13.96 17.80 2.92
N LYS A 45 14.46 17.43 1.76
CA LYS A 45 15.17 18.30 0.81
C LYS A 45 14.35 18.63 -0.42
N SER A 46 13.54 17.70 -0.87
CA SER A 46 12.70 17.82 -2.06
C SER A 46 11.33 17.20 -1.84
N ALA A 47 10.34 17.78 -2.48
CA ALA A 47 8.99 17.25 -2.50
C ALA A 47 8.64 16.85 -3.93
N LEU A 48 8.17 15.64 -4.13
CA LEU A 48 7.74 15.11 -5.41
C LEU A 48 6.22 15.12 -5.47
N MET A 49 5.69 15.80 -6.48
CA MET A 49 4.25 15.92 -6.74
C MET A 49 3.89 15.37 -8.13
N ASP A 50 4.86 15.15 -9.00
CA ASP A 50 4.63 14.70 -10.37
C ASP A 50 4.15 13.25 -10.42
N GLY A 51 3.04 13.02 -11.10
CA GLY A 51 2.42 11.70 -11.19
C GLY A 51 3.32 10.60 -11.77
N THR A 52 4.24 10.97 -12.66
CA THR A 52 5.21 10.03 -13.26
C THR A 52 6.29 9.59 -12.27
N GLU A 53 6.74 10.49 -11.42
CA GLU A 53 7.72 10.19 -10.37
C GLU A 53 7.09 9.53 -9.16
N LEU A 54 5.87 9.93 -8.79
CA LEU A 54 5.09 9.29 -7.74
C LEU A 54 4.73 7.84 -8.06
N GLY A 55 4.59 7.48 -9.32
CA GLY A 55 4.42 6.08 -9.75
C GLY A 55 5.60 5.17 -9.39
N LYS A 56 6.77 5.75 -9.14
CA LYS A 56 7.97 5.03 -8.68
C LYS A 56 8.06 4.92 -7.16
N VAL A 57 7.30 5.73 -6.44
CA VAL A 57 7.21 5.67 -4.97
C VAL A 57 6.31 4.51 -4.57
N LYS A 58 6.84 3.61 -3.77
CA LYS A 58 6.08 2.48 -3.24
C LYS A 58 5.97 2.61 -1.73
N VAL A 59 4.76 2.57 -1.24
CA VAL A 59 4.45 2.52 0.18
C VAL A 59 3.97 1.13 0.52
N GLU A 60 4.66 0.47 1.42
CA GLU A 60 4.27 -0.84 1.94
C GLU A 60 3.59 -0.66 3.28
N ALA A 61 2.32 -0.98 3.35
CA ALA A 61 1.53 -1.00 4.57
C ALA A 61 1.04 -2.42 4.85
N VAL A 62 0.80 -2.72 6.11
CA VAL A 62 0.23 -3.99 6.55
C VAL A 62 -1.01 -3.69 7.37
N VAL A 63 -2.07 -4.46 7.13
CA VAL A 63 -3.29 -4.38 7.93
C VAL A 63 -3.00 -5.02 9.30
N ALA A 64 -2.92 -4.22 10.34
CA ALA A 64 -2.68 -4.73 11.68
C ALA A 64 -3.94 -5.39 12.25
N GLU A 65 -5.05 -4.69 12.19
CA GLU A 65 -6.33 -5.17 12.70
C GLU A 65 -7.51 -4.42 12.08
N HIS A 66 -8.67 -5.05 12.09
CA HIS A 66 -9.93 -4.40 11.81
C HIS A 66 -10.61 -3.97 13.10
N VAL A 67 -10.84 -2.68 13.26
CA VAL A 67 -11.47 -2.10 14.46
C VAL A 67 -12.81 -1.47 14.13
N LYS A 68 -13.66 -1.43 15.14
CA LYS A 68 -14.90 -0.67 15.08
C LYS A 68 -14.72 0.66 15.80
N GLY A 69 -15.17 1.74 15.18
CA GLY A 69 -15.13 3.06 15.75
C GLY A 69 -16.02 3.23 16.98
N PRO A 70 -16.04 4.40 17.60
CA PRO A 70 -16.89 4.71 18.74
C PRO A 70 -18.35 4.60 18.36
N LYS A 71 -19.17 4.16 19.32
CA LYS A 71 -20.61 4.05 19.14
C LYS A 71 -21.27 5.41 19.03
N LEU A 72 -21.94 5.65 17.92
CA LEU A 72 -22.80 6.80 17.74
C LEU A 72 -24.25 6.39 18.05
N ARG A 73 -24.89 7.11 18.95
CA ARG A 73 -26.29 6.93 19.27
C ARG A 73 -27.10 7.99 18.54
N VAL A 74 -27.93 7.56 17.60
CA VAL A 74 -28.79 8.43 16.82
C VAL A 74 -30.22 8.32 17.36
N ASN A 75 -30.74 9.42 17.85
CA ASN A 75 -32.11 9.52 18.31
C ASN A 75 -32.89 10.45 17.40
N THR A 76 -33.95 9.96 16.82
CA THR A 76 -34.86 10.76 16.00
C THR A 76 -36.19 10.89 16.72
N TYR A 77 -36.65 12.13 16.87
CA TYR A 77 -37.94 12.43 17.50
C TYR A 77 -38.69 13.44 16.63
N ARG A 78 -39.96 13.17 16.39
CA ARG A 78 -40.87 14.10 15.71
C ARG A 78 -42.03 14.46 16.62
N PRO A 79 -42.16 15.75 17.04
CA PRO A 79 -43.28 16.18 17.84
C PRO A 79 -44.60 16.03 17.09
N LYS A 80 -45.67 15.80 17.78
CA LYS A 80 -47.04 15.61 17.24
C LYS A 80 -47.28 14.33 16.41
N LYS A 81 -46.27 13.54 16.11
CA LYS A 81 -46.41 12.31 15.31
C LYS A 81 -46.16 11.02 16.11
N ARG A 82 -45.91 11.11 17.39
CA ARG A 82 -45.51 9.97 18.26
C ARG A 82 -44.41 9.10 17.68
N PHE A 83 -43.59 9.70 16.84
CA PHE A 83 -42.46 9.03 16.19
C PHE A 83 -41.18 9.22 16.99
N LYS A 84 -40.62 8.11 17.46
CA LYS A 84 -39.37 8.08 18.18
C LYS A 84 -38.57 6.89 17.71
N ARG A 85 -37.36 7.14 17.24
CA ARG A 85 -36.46 6.10 16.76
C ARG A 85 -35.08 6.25 17.40
N ARG A 86 -34.56 5.15 17.91
CA ARG A 86 -33.21 5.07 18.45
C ARG A 86 -32.42 4.09 17.63
N MET A 87 -31.27 4.53 17.13
CA MET A 87 -30.34 3.72 16.36
C MET A 87 -28.93 3.88 16.90
N GLY A 88 -28.10 2.88 16.67
CA GLY A 88 -26.68 2.94 16.98
C GLY A 88 -25.86 2.62 15.74
N HIS A 89 -24.74 3.32 15.56
CA HIS A 89 -23.82 3.08 14.47
C HIS A 89 -22.38 3.03 14.99
N ARG A 90 -21.62 2.11 14.43
CA ARG A 90 -20.15 2.04 14.62
C ARG A 90 -19.50 1.94 13.24
N SER A 91 -18.57 2.82 12.97
CA SER A 91 -17.78 2.80 11.73
C SER A 91 -16.88 1.58 11.70
N ALA A 92 -16.86 0.87 10.58
CA ALA A 92 -15.88 -0.17 10.34
C ALA A 92 -14.58 0.49 9.86
N LEU A 93 -13.49 0.28 10.58
CA LEU A 93 -12.19 0.87 10.33
C LEU A 93 -11.13 -0.22 10.27
N SER A 94 -9.99 0.12 9.66
CA SER A 94 -8.80 -0.73 9.63
C SER A 94 -7.60 0.06 10.13
N ARG A 95 -6.78 -0.57 10.95
CA ARG A 95 -5.49 0.00 11.37
C ARG A 95 -4.42 -0.49 10.42
N LEU A 96 -3.74 0.43 9.76
CA LEU A 96 -2.61 0.15 8.88
C LEU A 96 -1.31 0.56 9.56
N GLU A 97 -0.34 -0.33 9.53
CA GLU A 97 1.04 -0.03 9.90
C GLU A 97 1.87 0.20 8.65
N ILE A 98 2.53 1.34 8.57
CA ILE A 98 3.42 1.67 7.47
C ILE A 98 4.77 1.03 7.74
N ARG A 99 5.13 0.04 6.94
CA ARG A 99 6.39 -0.68 7.10
C ARG A 99 7.55 0.02 6.42
N LYS A 100 7.33 0.49 5.20
CA LYS A 100 8.39 1.08 4.41
C LYS A 100 7.85 2.05 3.36
N ILE A 101 8.56 3.15 3.18
CA ILE A 101 8.32 4.12 2.13
C ILE A 101 9.55 4.14 1.21
N GLN A 102 9.41 3.67 -0.02
CA GLN A 102 10.48 3.64 -1.00
C GLN A 102 10.34 4.84 -1.94
N GLY A 103 11.24 5.80 -1.81
CA GLY A 103 11.34 6.92 -2.76
C GLY A 103 11.89 6.50 -4.13
N PRO A 104 11.78 7.36 -5.14
CA PRO A 104 12.23 7.06 -6.50
C PRO A 104 13.73 6.77 -6.60
N SER A 105 14.53 7.35 -5.73
CA SER A 105 15.97 7.12 -5.67
C SER A 105 16.33 5.70 -5.20
N ALA A 106 15.57 5.16 -4.24
CA ALA A 106 15.77 3.79 -3.74
C ALA A 106 15.37 2.73 -4.78
N ALA A 107 14.34 3.00 -5.58
CA ALA A 107 13.93 2.14 -6.68
C ALA A 107 15.03 2.05 -7.78
N LYS A 108 15.71 3.17 -8.05
CA LYS A 108 16.82 3.21 -9.01
C LYS A 108 18.04 2.42 -8.52
N ALA A 109 18.36 2.47 -7.24
CA ALA A 109 19.45 1.69 -6.64
C ALA A 109 19.16 0.18 -6.68
N LYS A 110 17.91 -0.24 -6.46
CA LYS A 110 17.51 -1.66 -6.50
C LYS A 110 17.47 -2.20 -7.94
N ALA A 111 17.09 -1.37 -8.91
CA ALA A 111 17.15 -1.74 -10.33
C ALA A 111 18.60 -1.84 -10.85
N ALA A 112 19.50 -1.00 -10.37
CA ALA A 112 20.92 -1.05 -10.72
C ALA A 112 21.64 -2.26 -10.09
N ALA A 113 21.23 -2.70 -8.90
CA ALA A 113 21.79 -3.89 -8.25
C ALA A 113 21.24 -5.22 -8.81
N GLY A 114 20.14 -5.19 -9.54
CA GLY A 114 19.50 -6.39 -10.12
C GLY A 114 20.00 -6.76 -11.53
N SER A 115 20.80 -5.93 -12.21
CA SER A 115 21.25 -6.22 -13.57
C SER A 115 22.64 -6.88 -13.66
N GLY A 116 23.20 -7.31 -12.55
CA GLY A 116 24.56 -7.84 -12.43
C GLY A 116 24.68 -9.35 -12.18
N ALA A 117 23.69 -10.18 -12.45
CA ALA A 117 23.85 -11.62 -12.27
C ALA A 117 23.20 -12.41 -13.41
N GLY A 118 24.04 -13.03 -14.22
CA GLY A 118 23.64 -14.21 -14.94
C GLY A 118 23.56 -14.15 -16.45
N ARG A 119 24.65 -13.84 -17.13
CA ARG A 119 24.88 -14.42 -18.44
C ARG A 119 25.78 -15.65 -18.29
N SER A 120 25.26 -16.74 -17.81
CA SER A 120 25.86 -18.05 -18.07
C SER A 120 25.41 -18.51 -19.44
N ARG A 121 26.30 -18.36 -20.38
CA ARG A 121 26.21 -18.87 -21.73
C ARG A 121 26.23 -20.39 -21.66
N ALA A 122 25.07 -21.01 -21.76
CA ALA A 122 25.01 -22.43 -21.99
C ALA A 122 25.51 -22.71 -23.40
N LYS A 123 26.69 -23.24 -23.47
CA LYS A 123 27.28 -23.77 -24.69
C LYS A 123 26.54 -25.07 -25.05
N LYS A 124 25.66 -24.98 -26.01
CA LYS A 124 25.01 -26.16 -26.58
C LYS A 124 26.01 -26.90 -27.44
N GLU A 125 26.46 -28.01 -26.96
CA GLU A 125 27.27 -28.93 -27.70
C GLU A 125 26.38 -29.72 -28.70
N PRO A 126 26.70 -29.81 -30.00
CA PRO A 126 25.91 -30.55 -30.91
C PRO A 126 26.18 -32.07 -30.73
N ALA A 127 25.15 -32.80 -30.46
CA ALA A 127 25.23 -34.24 -30.49
C ALA A 127 25.60 -34.72 -31.88
N LYS A 128 26.70 -35.42 -31.98
CA LYS A 128 27.15 -36.08 -33.18
C LYS A 128 26.33 -37.36 -33.39
N GLN A 129 25.55 -37.36 -34.45
CA GLN A 129 24.88 -38.58 -34.85
C GLN A 129 25.93 -39.62 -35.31
N GLY A 130 25.89 -40.74 -34.66
CA GLY A 130 26.60 -41.90 -35.14
C GLY A 130 25.93 -42.43 -36.40
N GLU A 131 26.62 -42.41 -37.44
CA GLU A 131 26.25 -43.10 -38.66
C GLU A 131 26.35 -44.59 -38.44
N LYS A 132 25.27 -45.25 -38.70
CA LYS A 132 25.25 -46.69 -38.69
C LYS A 132 25.20 -47.19 -40.14
N GLU A 133 26.27 -47.69 -40.53
CA GLU A 133 26.37 -48.45 -41.76
C GLU A 133 26.28 -49.94 -41.47
N ASP A 134 25.40 -50.60 -42.23
CA ASP A 134 25.62 -51.91 -42.50
C ASP A 134 25.36 -52.84 -43.37
#